data_36509c127efecdc50fdcb96b134bbddc
#
_entry.id   36509c127efecdc50fdcb96b134bbddc
#
_cell.length_a   1.000
_cell.length_b   1.000
_cell.length_c   1.000
_cell.angle_alpha   90.00
_cell.angle_beta   90.00
_cell.angle_gamma   90.00
#
_symmetry.space_group_name_H-M   'P 1'
#
loop_
_entity.id
_entity.type
_entity.pdbx_description
1 polymer ?
#
loop_
_entity_poly.entity_id
_entity_poly.type
_entity_poly.pdbx_seq_one_letter_code
_entity_poly.pdbx_strand_id
1 'polypeptide(L)'
;MADRFRLTLAQSNPTVGDIAGNPALSSRVWQQGRDAVADMVALPEMFITGYNAQDLVVKPAFHHAAMAAVTQLAADCADGPALGIGGPWAEDGKLYNAYFILRGGEITSRVLKNHLPNETVFDEVRIFDAGPLGGPYSVGDTRIGSPICEDAWYEDVSETLSETGAEFLLIPNGSPYDREKLSVRQNIMVARVIETGLPLIYLNMVGGQDDQVFDGGSFVLNPGGALAVQLP
;
A
#
# COMPACT_ATOMS: atom_id res chain seq x y z
N MET A 1 3.90 -12.07 27.53
CA MET A 1 3.82 -10.64 27.13
C MET A 1 2.97 -10.63 25.89
N ALA A 2 1.98 -9.76 25.76
CA ALA A 2 1.25 -9.67 24.50
C ALA A 2 2.26 -9.30 23.40
N ASP A 3 2.31 -10.09 22.34
CA ASP A 3 3.15 -9.80 21.19
C ASP A 3 2.73 -8.47 20.61
N ARG A 4 3.65 -7.51 20.58
CA ARG A 4 3.40 -6.17 20.06
C ARG A 4 4.00 -6.08 18.68
N PHE A 5 3.18 -5.82 17.67
CA PHE A 5 3.64 -5.46 16.34
C PHE A 5 3.70 -3.93 16.23
N ARG A 6 4.88 -3.40 15.89
CA ARG A 6 5.11 -1.96 15.69
C ARG A 6 5.16 -1.64 14.21
N LEU A 7 4.19 -0.87 13.75
CA LEU A 7 4.10 -0.43 12.37
C LEU A 7 4.38 1.07 12.27
N THR A 8 5.35 1.46 11.45
CA THR A 8 5.56 2.85 11.05
C THR A 8 4.75 3.13 9.79
N LEU A 9 3.82 4.07 9.86
CA LEU A 9 3.03 4.54 8.71
C LEU A 9 3.67 5.76 8.10
N ALA A 10 4.04 5.68 6.83
CA ALA A 10 4.70 6.75 6.11
C ALA A 10 3.73 7.47 5.16
N GLN A 11 2.91 8.36 5.71
CA GLN A 11 2.11 9.30 4.91
C GLN A 11 3.03 10.31 4.24
N SER A 12 3.47 10.02 3.03
CA SER A 12 4.53 10.75 2.33
C SER A 12 4.08 11.20 0.94
N ASN A 13 4.87 12.09 0.32
CA ASN A 13 4.60 12.66 -1.00
C ASN A 13 5.60 12.10 -2.03
N PRO A 14 5.27 11.02 -2.74
CA PRO A 14 6.09 10.56 -3.87
C PRO A 14 5.87 11.47 -5.10
N THR A 15 6.92 11.67 -5.88
CA THR A 15 6.85 12.44 -7.12
C THR A 15 6.62 11.50 -8.30
N VAL A 16 5.63 11.78 -9.14
CA VAL A 16 5.38 10.96 -10.35
C VAL A 16 6.59 11.00 -11.28
N GLY A 17 7.03 9.80 -11.72
CA GLY A 17 8.16 9.64 -12.63
C GLY A 17 9.53 9.68 -11.98
N ASP A 18 9.66 10.02 -10.71
CA ASP A 18 10.96 10.11 -10.03
C ASP A 18 11.42 8.76 -9.48
N ILE A 19 11.92 7.90 -10.38
CA ILE A 19 12.43 6.55 -10.06
C ILE A 19 13.71 6.60 -9.21
N ALA A 20 14.35 7.73 -9.06
CA ALA A 20 15.52 7.90 -8.19
C ALA A 20 15.15 8.51 -6.82
N GLY A 21 14.32 9.55 -6.81
CA GLY A 21 13.95 10.27 -5.60
C GLY A 21 12.99 9.50 -4.69
N ASN A 22 12.02 8.78 -5.25
CA ASN A 22 11.06 8.01 -4.45
C ASN A 22 11.71 6.85 -3.67
N PRO A 23 12.63 6.03 -4.25
CA PRO A 23 13.41 5.06 -3.48
C PRO A 23 14.28 5.72 -2.40
N ALA A 24 14.91 6.85 -2.71
CA ALA A 24 15.71 7.59 -1.72
C ALA A 24 14.84 8.12 -0.55
N LEU A 25 13.61 8.57 -0.83
CA LEU A 25 12.63 8.91 0.19
C LEU A 25 12.24 7.69 1.02
N SER A 26 11.98 6.55 0.36
CA SER A 26 11.65 5.28 1.02
C SER A 26 12.75 4.82 1.99
N SER A 27 14.02 4.90 1.57
CA SER A 27 15.17 4.56 2.43
C SER A 27 15.26 5.47 3.66
N ARG A 28 15.00 6.77 3.50
CA ARG A 28 14.99 7.71 4.65
C ARG A 28 13.89 7.39 5.66
N VAL A 29 12.68 7.11 5.17
CA VAL A 29 11.54 6.75 6.02
C VAL A 29 11.77 5.40 6.69
N TRP A 30 12.33 4.43 5.94
CA TRP A 30 12.71 3.13 6.50
C TRP A 30 13.72 3.28 7.63
N GLN A 31 14.73 4.15 7.48
CA GLN A 31 15.70 4.43 8.55
C GLN A 31 15.01 5.02 9.79
N GLN A 32 14.04 5.92 9.63
CA GLN A 32 13.24 6.45 10.74
C GLN A 32 12.46 5.34 11.47
N GLY A 33 11.86 4.42 10.72
CA GLY A 33 11.18 3.25 11.29
C GLY A 33 12.14 2.31 12.03
N ARG A 34 13.33 2.08 11.49
CA ARG A 34 14.40 1.33 12.14
C ARG A 34 14.81 1.96 13.47
N ASP A 35 15.02 3.27 13.49
CA ASP A 35 15.37 4.01 14.71
C ASP A 35 14.25 3.99 15.76
N ALA A 36 12.99 3.90 15.31
CA ALA A 36 11.80 3.72 16.15
C ALA A 36 11.55 2.25 16.57
N VAL A 37 12.43 1.33 16.20
CA VAL A 37 12.34 -0.11 16.48
C VAL A 37 11.02 -0.69 15.96
N ALA A 38 10.64 -0.32 14.75
CA ALA A 38 9.48 -0.90 14.06
C ALA A 38 9.75 -2.33 13.60
N ASP A 39 8.70 -3.15 13.53
CA ASP A 39 8.74 -4.46 12.89
C ASP A 39 8.56 -4.32 11.37
N MET A 40 7.79 -3.29 10.96
CA MET A 40 7.53 -2.97 9.56
C MET A 40 7.38 -1.46 9.37
N VAL A 41 7.82 -0.96 8.21
CA VAL A 41 7.51 0.36 7.67
C VAL A 41 6.58 0.18 6.48
N ALA A 42 5.49 0.92 6.42
CA ALA A 42 4.54 0.87 5.32
C ALA A 42 4.51 2.20 4.56
N LEU A 43 4.62 2.12 3.25
CA LEU A 43 4.48 3.21 2.30
C LEU A 43 3.19 3.03 1.46
N PRO A 44 2.64 4.10 0.88
CA PRO A 44 1.43 4.05 0.07
C PRO A 44 1.51 3.20 -1.20
N GLU A 45 0.33 3.06 -1.85
CA GLU A 45 0.16 2.49 -3.19
C GLU A 45 1.04 3.19 -4.22
N MET A 46 1.59 2.43 -5.20
CA MET A 46 2.37 2.94 -6.35
C MET A 46 3.49 3.93 -5.98
N PHE A 47 4.02 3.84 -4.78
CA PHE A 47 4.97 4.83 -4.23
C PHE A 47 6.25 4.97 -5.06
N ILE A 48 6.77 3.86 -5.61
CA ILE A 48 8.02 3.87 -6.39
C ILE A 48 7.90 4.77 -7.63
N THR A 49 6.74 4.77 -8.29
CA THR A 49 6.50 5.56 -9.50
C THR A 49 5.83 6.89 -9.24
N GLY A 50 5.30 7.08 -8.02
CA GLY A 50 4.27 8.07 -7.76
C GLY A 50 2.93 7.68 -8.39
N TYR A 51 1.84 8.24 -7.90
CA TYR A 51 0.48 7.97 -8.35
C TYR A 51 -0.23 9.28 -8.71
N ASN A 52 -0.87 9.40 -9.86
CA ASN A 52 -1.15 8.41 -10.89
C ASN A 52 -0.14 8.51 -12.06
N ALA A 53 0.66 7.46 -12.30
CA ALA A 53 1.71 7.47 -13.33
C ALA A 53 1.17 7.36 -14.76
N GLN A 54 -0.12 7.08 -14.94
CA GLN A 54 -0.82 7.02 -16.24
C GLN A 54 -0.02 6.28 -17.33
N ASP A 55 0.14 6.90 -18.50
CA ASP A 55 0.82 6.31 -19.66
C ASP A 55 2.35 6.10 -19.47
N LEU A 56 2.94 6.63 -18.40
CA LEU A 56 4.35 6.35 -18.11
C LEU A 56 4.54 4.88 -17.75
N VAL A 57 3.66 4.32 -16.94
CA VAL A 57 3.83 2.96 -16.40
C VAL A 57 3.69 1.87 -17.45
N VAL A 58 2.95 2.12 -18.56
CA VAL A 58 2.85 1.14 -19.68
C VAL A 58 4.10 1.09 -20.54
N LYS A 59 5.05 2.03 -20.38
CA LYS A 59 6.31 2.00 -21.12
C LYS A 59 7.26 0.97 -20.49
N PRO A 60 7.72 -0.06 -21.25
CA PRO A 60 8.55 -1.13 -20.69
C PRO A 60 9.80 -0.62 -19.96
N ALA A 61 10.50 0.35 -20.53
CA ALA A 61 11.69 0.93 -19.89
C ALA A 61 11.39 1.56 -18.53
N PHE A 62 10.21 2.15 -18.36
CA PHE A 62 9.81 2.81 -17.11
C PHE A 62 9.45 1.79 -16.02
N HIS A 63 8.52 0.85 -16.30
CA HIS A 63 8.16 -0.13 -15.28
C HIS A 63 9.31 -1.11 -14.97
N HIS A 64 10.16 -1.47 -15.92
CA HIS A 64 11.37 -2.25 -15.62
C HIS A 64 12.34 -1.49 -14.70
N ALA A 65 12.52 -0.18 -14.91
CA ALA A 65 13.32 0.65 -14.01
C ALA A 65 12.71 0.71 -12.60
N ALA A 66 11.39 0.83 -12.50
CA ALA A 66 10.68 0.80 -11.22
C ALA A 66 10.86 -0.55 -10.49
N MET A 67 10.72 -1.67 -11.20
CA MET A 67 10.94 -3.01 -10.64
C MET A 67 12.40 -3.21 -10.18
N ALA A 68 13.37 -2.73 -10.96
CA ALA A 68 14.78 -2.75 -10.58
C ALA A 68 15.03 -1.90 -9.32
N ALA A 69 14.38 -0.74 -9.20
CA ALA A 69 14.46 0.10 -8.00
C ALA A 69 13.88 -0.58 -6.76
N VAL A 70 12.78 -1.34 -6.87
CA VAL A 70 12.24 -2.16 -5.77
C VAL A 70 13.23 -3.23 -5.35
N THR A 71 13.86 -3.91 -6.31
CA THR A 71 14.87 -4.94 -6.03
C THR A 71 16.10 -4.35 -5.33
N GLN A 72 16.58 -3.20 -5.80
CA GLN A 72 17.70 -2.51 -5.15
C GLN A 72 17.32 -2.04 -3.74
N LEU A 73 16.13 -1.48 -3.57
CA LEU A 73 15.62 -1.05 -2.25
C LEU A 73 15.52 -2.22 -1.27
N ALA A 74 15.14 -3.41 -1.73
CA ALA A 74 15.14 -4.61 -0.89
C ALA A 74 16.55 -4.92 -0.37
N ALA A 75 17.58 -4.86 -1.23
CA ALA A 75 18.97 -5.05 -0.82
C ALA A 75 19.46 -3.96 0.15
N ASP A 76 19.10 -2.69 -0.12
CA ASP A 76 19.49 -1.56 0.73
C ASP A 76 18.83 -1.59 2.12
N CYS A 77 17.66 -2.17 2.23
CA CYS A 77 16.86 -2.30 3.47
C CYS A 77 16.96 -3.70 4.12
N ALA A 78 18.06 -4.43 3.90
CA ALA A 78 18.22 -5.81 4.36
C ALA A 78 18.23 -5.95 5.88
N ASP A 79 18.91 -5.04 6.58
CA ASP A 79 19.20 -5.15 8.01
C ASP A 79 18.29 -4.26 8.87
N GLY A 80 16.99 -4.62 8.96
CA GLY A 80 16.05 -3.83 9.75
C GLY A 80 14.60 -4.29 9.61
N PRO A 81 13.64 -3.39 9.83
CA PRO A 81 12.22 -3.69 9.71
C PRO A 81 11.87 -4.11 8.28
N ALA A 82 10.81 -4.90 8.13
CA ALA A 82 10.23 -5.13 6.82
C ALA A 82 9.78 -3.79 6.19
N LEU A 83 9.80 -3.69 4.86
CA LEU A 83 9.32 -2.52 4.13
C LEU A 83 8.19 -2.93 3.20
N GLY A 84 7.00 -2.34 3.41
CA GLY A 84 5.88 -2.43 2.48
C GLY A 84 5.84 -1.23 1.54
N ILE A 85 5.79 -1.47 0.22
CA ILE A 85 5.85 -0.40 -0.77
C ILE A 85 5.08 -0.75 -2.04
N GLY A 86 4.30 0.22 -2.57
CA GLY A 86 3.56 0.06 -3.82
C GLY A 86 4.39 0.38 -5.06
N GLY A 87 4.14 -0.34 -6.15
CA GLY A 87 4.75 -0.12 -7.45
C GLY A 87 4.24 -1.06 -8.54
N PRO A 88 4.63 -0.86 -9.81
CA PRO A 88 4.21 -1.74 -10.89
C PRO A 88 4.97 -3.06 -10.86
N TRP A 89 4.31 -4.13 -11.30
CA TRP A 89 4.89 -5.44 -11.53
C TRP A 89 4.50 -6.00 -12.88
N ALA A 90 5.48 -6.29 -13.72
CA ALA A 90 5.28 -6.91 -15.03
C ALA A 90 5.70 -8.38 -14.98
N GLU A 91 4.79 -9.29 -15.32
CA GLU A 91 5.01 -10.74 -15.35
C GLU A 91 4.11 -11.39 -16.40
N ASP A 92 4.65 -12.33 -17.17
CA ASP A 92 3.93 -13.11 -18.20
C ASP A 92 3.12 -12.25 -19.20
N GLY A 93 3.68 -11.10 -19.58
CA GLY A 93 3.05 -10.17 -20.52
C GLY A 93 1.92 -9.33 -19.95
N LYS A 94 1.68 -9.39 -18.64
CA LYS A 94 0.72 -8.60 -17.88
C LYS A 94 1.43 -7.55 -17.05
N LEU A 95 0.70 -6.48 -16.72
CA LEU A 95 1.18 -5.41 -15.85
C LEU A 95 0.22 -5.24 -14.69
N TYR A 96 0.74 -5.25 -13.48
CA TYR A 96 -0.07 -5.17 -12.26
C TYR A 96 0.29 -3.94 -11.41
N ASN A 97 -0.70 -3.39 -10.73
CA ASN A 97 -0.50 -2.57 -9.54
C ASN A 97 -0.23 -3.51 -8.37
N ALA A 98 0.96 -3.41 -7.78
CA ALA A 98 1.42 -4.37 -6.76
C ALA A 98 1.88 -3.68 -5.48
N TYR A 99 1.78 -4.41 -4.37
CA TYR A 99 2.36 -4.03 -3.08
C TYR A 99 3.40 -5.07 -2.68
N PHE A 100 4.64 -4.63 -2.52
CA PHE A 100 5.79 -5.47 -2.24
C PHE A 100 6.11 -5.47 -0.76
N ILE A 101 6.51 -6.63 -0.23
CA ILE A 101 7.05 -6.78 1.11
C ILE A 101 8.52 -7.15 0.98
N LEU A 102 9.38 -6.23 1.41
CA LEU A 102 10.83 -6.34 1.34
C LEU A 102 11.37 -6.68 2.73
N ARG A 103 12.16 -7.73 2.84
CA ARG A 103 12.76 -8.13 4.12
C ARG A 103 14.01 -8.98 3.87
N GLY A 104 15.06 -8.76 4.68
CA GLY A 104 16.28 -9.56 4.61
C GLY A 104 17.01 -9.51 3.28
N GLY A 105 16.88 -8.42 2.53
CA GLY A 105 17.52 -8.24 1.23
C GLY A 105 16.70 -8.72 0.04
N GLU A 106 15.49 -9.21 0.23
CA GLU A 106 14.67 -9.83 -0.81
C GLU A 106 13.23 -9.31 -0.82
N ILE A 107 12.56 -9.50 -1.95
CA ILE A 107 11.09 -9.34 -2.05
C ILE A 107 10.48 -10.64 -1.55
N THR A 108 9.99 -10.65 -0.31
CA THR A 108 9.45 -11.86 0.32
C THR A 108 8.00 -12.14 -0.05
N SER A 109 7.25 -11.11 -0.43
CA SER A 109 5.86 -11.24 -0.87
C SER A 109 5.47 -10.12 -1.83
N ARG A 110 4.47 -10.41 -2.69
CA ARG A 110 3.80 -9.45 -3.57
C ARG A 110 2.30 -9.66 -3.46
N VAL A 111 1.58 -8.58 -3.24
CA VAL A 111 0.13 -8.52 -3.36
C VAL A 111 -0.18 -7.83 -4.68
N LEU A 112 -1.07 -8.40 -5.48
CA LEU A 112 -1.50 -7.83 -6.75
C LEU A 112 -2.92 -7.30 -6.59
N LYS A 113 -3.16 -6.06 -6.98
CA LYS A 113 -4.47 -5.41 -6.89
C LYS A 113 -5.49 -6.16 -7.75
N ASN A 114 -6.63 -6.50 -7.14
CA ASN A 114 -7.71 -7.23 -7.81
C ASN A 114 -8.73 -6.27 -8.44
N HIS A 115 -9.25 -5.31 -7.66
CA HIS A 115 -10.21 -4.32 -8.14
C HIS A 115 -9.51 -3.08 -8.68
N LEU A 116 -9.72 -2.81 -9.97
CA LEU A 116 -9.11 -1.70 -10.69
C LEU A 116 -10.13 -0.56 -10.87
N PRO A 117 -9.94 0.61 -10.24
CA PRO A 117 -10.85 1.73 -10.41
C PRO A 117 -10.83 2.26 -11.85
N ASN A 118 -12.01 2.57 -12.37
CA ASN A 118 -12.19 3.07 -13.73
C ASN A 118 -13.22 4.22 -13.79
N GLU A 119 -13.28 5.01 -12.73
CA GLU A 119 -14.23 6.11 -12.60
C GLU A 119 -13.50 7.41 -12.26
N THR A 120 -14.08 8.53 -12.66
CA THR A 120 -13.58 9.88 -12.39
C THR A 120 -12.16 10.12 -12.93
N VAL A 121 -11.15 10.16 -12.04
CA VAL A 121 -9.74 10.41 -12.38
C VAL A 121 -8.95 9.11 -12.59
N PHE A 122 -9.58 7.96 -12.40
CA PHE A 122 -8.96 6.64 -12.49
C PHE A 122 -9.23 5.97 -13.84
N ASP A 123 -8.22 5.36 -14.40
CA ASP A 123 -8.26 4.59 -15.65
C ASP A 123 -7.35 3.34 -15.53
N GLU A 124 -7.43 2.66 -14.37
CA GLU A 124 -6.54 1.54 -14.09
C GLU A 124 -6.84 0.31 -14.95
N VAL A 125 -8.10 0.10 -15.34
CA VAL A 125 -8.50 -1.01 -16.23
C VAL A 125 -7.79 -0.96 -17.59
N ARG A 126 -7.45 0.22 -18.09
CA ARG A 126 -6.68 0.39 -19.33
C ARG A 126 -5.20 0.08 -19.16
N ILE A 127 -4.69 0.21 -17.93
CA ILE A 127 -3.25 0.22 -17.63
C ILE A 127 -2.82 -1.11 -17.03
N PHE A 128 -3.60 -1.65 -16.10
CA PHE A 128 -3.23 -2.83 -15.33
C PHE A 128 -4.16 -4.01 -15.59
N ASP A 129 -3.62 -5.19 -15.38
CA ASP A 129 -4.40 -6.43 -15.26
C ASP A 129 -4.83 -6.64 -13.82
N ALA A 130 -6.04 -7.18 -13.63
CA ALA A 130 -6.52 -7.57 -12.31
C ALA A 130 -5.71 -8.77 -11.77
N GLY A 131 -5.23 -8.64 -10.53
CA GLY A 131 -4.59 -9.72 -9.81
C GLY A 131 -5.60 -10.76 -9.29
N PRO A 132 -5.16 -11.95 -8.93
CA PRO A 132 -6.01 -12.93 -8.25
C PRO A 132 -6.30 -12.50 -6.81
N LEU A 133 -7.36 -13.01 -6.22
CA LEU A 133 -7.56 -12.95 -4.77
C LEU A 133 -6.40 -13.68 -4.09
N GLY A 134 -5.69 -12.98 -3.22
CA GLY A 134 -4.51 -13.50 -2.52
C GLY A 134 -4.76 -13.72 -1.03
N GLY A 135 -3.86 -14.46 -0.39
CA GLY A 135 -3.82 -14.61 1.07
C GLY A 135 -2.92 -13.58 1.76
N PRO A 136 -2.94 -13.54 3.11
CA PRO A 136 -2.05 -12.68 3.89
C PRO A 136 -0.58 -13.12 3.77
N TYR A 137 0.31 -12.16 3.88
CA TYR A 137 1.75 -12.40 4.02
C TYR A 137 2.16 -12.30 5.50
N SER A 138 3.37 -12.78 5.82
CA SER A 138 3.89 -12.77 7.19
C SER A 138 5.07 -11.82 7.36
N VAL A 139 5.04 -11.07 8.47
CA VAL A 139 6.21 -10.32 8.98
C VAL A 139 6.48 -10.82 10.41
N GLY A 140 7.54 -11.58 10.59
CA GLY A 140 7.69 -12.38 11.79
C GLY A 140 6.57 -13.41 11.91
N ASP A 141 5.93 -13.46 13.07
CA ASP A 141 4.80 -14.35 13.33
C ASP A 141 3.44 -13.72 12.98
N THR A 142 3.42 -12.43 12.64
CA THR A 142 2.18 -11.68 12.35
C THR A 142 1.78 -11.83 10.89
N ARG A 143 0.52 -12.17 10.65
CA ARG A 143 -0.08 -12.32 9.32
C ARG A 143 -0.88 -11.09 8.93
N ILE A 144 -0.49 -10.44 7.84
CA ILE A 144 -1.03 -9.14 7.41
C ILE A 144 -1.75 -9.30 6.08
N GLY A 145 -3.01 -8.84 6.03
CA GLY A 145 -3.75 -8.70 4.78
C GLY A 145 -3.58 -7.28 4.21
N SER A 146 -3.27 -7.14 2.92
CA SER A 146 -3.16 -5.82 2.30
C SER A 146 -4.05 -5.69 1.07
N PRO A 147 -5.35 -5.39 1.25
CA PRO A 147 -6.16 -4.89 0.14
C PRO A 147 -5.57 -3.58 -0.38
N ILE A 148 -5.36 -3.44 -1.68
CA ILE A 148 -4.75 -2.24 -2.26
C ILE A 148 -5.87 -1.27 -2.67
N CYS A 149 -6.01 -0.14 -1.96
CA CYS A 149 -6.91 0.97 -2.28
C CYS A 149 -8.34 0.51 -2.63
N GLU A 150 -8.70 0.41 -3.92
CA GLU A 150 -10.01 0.00 -4.42
C GLU A 150 -10.43 -1.40 -3.94
N ASP A 151 -9.50 -2.31 -3.70
CA ASP A 151 -9.80 -3.64 -3.15
C ASP A 151 -10.60 -3.57 -1.84
N ALA A 152 -10.33 -2.56 -1.00
CA ALA A 152 -11.01 -2.40 0.27
C ALA A 152 -12.42 -1.77 0.16
N TRP A 153 -12.82 -1.31 -1.03
CA TRP A 153 -14.17 -0.80 -1.27
C TRP A 153 -15.18 -1.94 -1.45
N TYR A 154 -14.69 -3.12 -1.80
CA TYR A 154 -15.47 -4.36 -1.96
C TYR A 154 -15.17 -5.31 -0.80
N GLU A 155 -16.10 -6.21 -0.53
CA GLU A 155 -16.03 -7.16 0.59
C GLU A 155 -15.10 -8.34 0.32
N ASP A 156 -15.09 -8.85 -0.90
CA ASP A 156 -14.48 -10.12 -1.30
C ASP A 156 -12.98 -10.26 -0.97
N VAL A 157 -12.17 -9.21 -1.22
CA VAL A 157 -10.73 -9.23 -0.91
C VAL A 157 -10.50 -9.25 0.60
N SER A 158 -11.22 -8.39 1.35
CA SER A 158 -11.08 -8.30 2.81
C SER A 158 -11.57 -9.56 3.52
N GLU A 159 -12.69 -10.14 3.07
CA GLU A 159 -13.22 -11.42 3.58
C GLU A 159 -12.23 -12.56 3.32
N THR A 160 -11.75 -12.70 2.07
CA THR A 160 -10.75 -13.72 1.72
C THR A 160 -9.51 -13.64 2.61
N LEU A 161 -9.00 -12.44 2.88
CA LEU A 161 -7.84 -12.23 3.75
C LEU A 161 -8.13 -12.63 5.20
N SER A 162 -9.32 -12.29 5.72
CA SER A 162 -9.76 -12.68 7.06
C SER A 162 -9.91 -14.20 7.18
N GLU A 163 -10.62 -14.82 6.25
CA GLU A 163 -10.86 -16.28 6.23
C GLU A 163 -9.56 -17.09 6.09
N THR A 164 -8.56 -16.52 5.39
CA THR A 164 -7.25 -17.15 5.22
C THR A 164 -6.27 -16.79 6.33
N GLY A 165 -6.72 -16.08 7.37
CA GLY A 165 -6.01 -15.91 8.64
C GLY A 165 -5.15 -14.66 8.76
N ALA A 166 -5.53 -13.55 8.13
CA ALA A 166 -4.97 -12.25 8.45
C ALA A 166 -5.33 -11.86 9.90
N GLU A 167 -4.42 -11.18 10.58
CA GLU A 167 -4.61 -10.68 11.95
C GLU A 167 -5.01 -9.20 11.96
N PHE A 168 -4.65 -8.47 10.92
CA PHE A 168 -5.12 -7.11 10.65
C PHE A 168 -5.04 -6.78 9.16
N LEU A 169 -5.73 -5.71 8.75
CA LEU A 169 -5.70 -5.21 7.38
C LEU A 169 -4.85 -3.93 7.32
N LEU A 170 -3.87 -3.90 6.39
CA LEU A 170 -3.09 -2.72 6.03
C LEU A 170 -3.46 -2.33 4.59
N ILE A 171 -4.09 -1.18 4.41
CA ILE A 171 -4.60 -0.72 3.11
C ILE A 171 -3.74 0.44 2.61
N PRO A 172 -2.78 0.18 1.70
CA PRO A 172 -2.03 1.23 1.03
C PRO A 172 -2.89 1.90 -0.05
N ASN A 173 -2.90 3.23 -0.07
CA ASN A 173 -3.77 4.02 -0.94
C ASN A 173 -3.02 5.13 -1.69
N GLY A 174 -3.53 5.43 -2.90
CA GLY A 174 -3.35 6.67 -3.62
C GLY A 174 -4.72 7.32 -3.86
N SER A 175 -5.44 7.62 -2.77
CA SER A 175 -6.81 8.13 -2.84
C SER A 175 -6.81 9.67 -2.85
N PRO A 176 -7.24 10.32 -3.97
CA PRO A 176 -7.22 11.77 -4.10
C PRO A 176 -8.28 12.44 -3.22
N TYR A 177 -8.05 13.70 -2.91
CA TYR A 177 -8.96 14.55 -2.16
C TYR A 177 -10.27 14.76 -2.92
N ASP A 178 -11.34 14.67 -2.17
CA ASP A 178 -12.65 15.17 -2.51
C ASP A 178 -13.32 15.66 -1.22
N ARG A 179 -14.21 16.66 -1.32
CA ARG A 179 -14.77 17.36 -0.15
C ARG A 179 -15.40 16.44 0.90
N GLU A 180 -16.05 15.35 0.46
CA GLU A 180 -16.78 14.42 1.34
C GLU A 180 -16.07 13.08 1.48
N LYS A 181 -14.95 12.88 0.79
CA LYS A 181 -14.34 11.56 0.63
C LYS A 181 -13.77 11.00 1.93
N LEU A 182 -13.32 11.84 2.85
CA LEU A 182 -12.79 11.36 4.13
C LEU A 182 -13.85 10.59 4.94
N SER A 183 -15.06 11.13 5.05
CA SER A 183 -16.16 10.44 5.75
C SER A 183 -16.60 9.18 5.01
N VAL A 184 -16.60 9.20 3.68
CA VAL A 184 -16.91 8.03 2.85
C VAL A 184 -15.86 6.94 3.06
N ARG A 185 -14.56 7.26 2.99
CA ARG A 185 -13.46 6.33 3.28
C ARG A 185 -13.64 5.69 4.66
N GLN A 186 -13.87 6.49 5.70
CA GLN A 186 -14.05 5.97 7.05
C GLN A 186 -15.25 5.04 7.17
N ASN A 187 -16.41 5.39 6.60
CA ASN A 187 -17.61 4.56 6.65
C ASN A 187 -17.41 3.21 5.95
N ILE A 188 -16.76 3.19 4.79
CA ILE A 188 -16.47 1.95 4.06
C ILE A 188 -15.48 1.09 4.86
N MET A 189 -14.42 1.69 5.42
CA MET A 189 -13.45 0.95 6.21
C MET A 189 -14.04 0.42 7.52
N VAL A 190 -14.98 1.14 8.14
CA VAL A 190 -15.75 0.62 9.28
C VAL A 190 -16.56 -0.61 8.87
N ALA A 191 -17.19 -0.61 7.69
CA ALA A 191 -17.89 -1.80 7.19
C ALA A 191 -16.92 -3.00 7.07
N ARG A 192 -15.73 -2.81 6.48
CA ARG A 192 -14.70 -3.87 6.40
C ARG A 192 -14.28 -4.40 7.76
N VAL A 193 -14.11 -3.52 8.76
CA VAL A 193 -13.80 -3.95 10.14
C VAL A 193 -14.94 -4.77 10.76
N ILE A 194 -16.19 -4.37 10.55
CA ILE A 194 -17.36 -5.10 11.10
C ILE A 194 -17.52 -6.48 10.45
N GLU A 195 -17.32 -6.57 9.15
CA GLU A 195 -17.43 -7.84 8.38
C GLU A 195 -16.33 -8.82 8.75
N THR A 196 -15.08 -8.34 8.83
CA THR A 196 -13.91 -9.21 9.08
C THR A 196 -13.60 -9.42 10.56
N GLY A 197 -14.05 -8.51 11.44
CA GLY A 197 -13.66 -8.47 12.86
C GLY A 197 -12.21 -8.02 13.09
N LEU A 198 -11.48 -7.65 12.04
CA LEU A 198 -10.06 -7.30 12.11
C LEU A 198 -9.84 -5.80 12.34
N PRO A 199 -8.79 -5.40 13.09
CA PRO A 199 -8.33 -4.02 13.09
C PRO A 199 -7.83 -3.64 11.70
N LEU A 200 -7.97 -2.35 11.34
CA LEU A 200 -7.70 -1.86 10.00
C LEU A 200 -6.84 -0.59 10.05
N ILE A 201 -5.87 -0.54 9.16
CA ILE A 201 -4.96 0.60 8.97
C ILE A 201 -5.13 1.11 7.55
N TYR A 202 -5.63 2.32 7.40
CA TYR A 202 -5.76 3.02 6.13
C TYR A 202 -4.58 3.98 5.97
N LEU A 203 -3.67 3.70 5.04
CA LEU A 203 -2.50 4.52 4.77
C LEU A 203 -2.66 5.22 3.42
N ASN A 204 -2.74 6.55 3.43
CA ASN A 204 -2.82 7.35 2.22
C ASN A 204 -1.55 8.18 2.01
N MET A 205 -1.33 8.66 0.80
CA MET A 205 -0.28 9.63 0.49
C MET A 205 -0.75 11.06 0.69
N VAL A 206 0.19 12.00 0.70
CA VAL A 206 -0.03 13.45 0.65
C VAL A 206 0.62 14.05 -0.58
N GLY A 207 0.20 15.24 -0.97
CA GLY A 207 0.83 16.01 -2.04
C GLY A 207 -0.09 16.38 -3.16
N GLY A 208 0.46 16.84 -4.27
CA GLY A 208 -0.27 17.20 -5.47
C GLY A 208 0.46 16.73 -6.71
N GLN A 209 -0.30 16.23 -7.68
CA GLN A 209 0.21 15.74 -8.95
C GLN A 209 -0.80 16.11 -10.06
N ASP A 210 -0.35 16.92 -11.01
CA ASP A 210 -1.20 17.49 -12.07
C ASP A 210 -2.45 18.18 -11.47
N ASP A 211 -3.64 17.70 -11.76
CA ASP A 211 -4.91 18.19 -11.24
C ASP A 211 -5.42 17.41 -10.02
N GLN A 212 -4.62 16.47 -9.48
CA GLN A 212 -4.96 15.67 -8.32
C GLN A 212 -4.22 16.15 -7.07
N VAL A 213 -4.93 16.17 -5.96
CA VAL A 213 -4.40 16.48 -4.64
C VAL A 213 -4.68 15.28 -3.71
N PHE A 214 -3.68 14.89 -2.96
CA PHE A 214 -3.78 13.84 -1.94
C PHE A 214 -3.71 14.47 -0.57
N ASP A 215 -4.75 14.26 0.23
CA ASP A 215 -4.98 14.91 1.52
C ASP A 215 -4.47 14.13 2.72
N GLY A 216 -3.82 12.98 2.50
CA GLY A 216 -3.41 12.12 3.60
C GLY A 216 -4.62 11.57 4.34
N GLY A 217 -4.85 12.04 5.56
CA GLY A 217 -5.97 11.60 6.38
C GLY A 217 -5.90 10.12 6.74
N SER A 218 -4.69 9.54 6.80
CA SER A 218 -4.49 8.14 7.21
C SER A 218 -5.04 7.89 8.60
N PHE A 219 -5.62 6.71 8.82
CA PHE A 219 -6.25 6.40 10.10
C PHE A 219 -6.15 4.92 10.47
N VAL A 220 -6.39 4.64 11.74
CA VAL A 220 -6.44 3.29 12.30
C VAL A 220 -7.80 3.08 12.96
N LEU A 221 -8.44 1.95 12.65
CA LEU A 221 -9.66 1.48 13.29
C LEU A 221 -9.36 0.26 14.16
N ASN A 222 -9.87 0.29 15.40
CA ASN A 222 -9.88 -0.87 16.29
C ASN A 222 -10.88 -1.93 15.81
N PRO A 223 -10.79 -3.18 16.26
CA PRO A 223 -11.89 -4.13 16.15
C PRO A 223 -13.19 -3.51 16.65
N GLY A 224 -14.28 -3.63 15.89
CA GLY A 224 -15.56 -2.96 16.16
C GLY A 224 -15.69 -1.55 15.56
N GLY A 225 -14.68 -1.08 14.79
CA GLY A 225 -14.78 0.13 13.95
C GLY A 225 -14.51 1.46 14.66
N ALA A 226 -14.12 1.45 15.93
CA ALA A 226 -13.78 2.69 16.63
C ALA A 226 -12.45 3.28 16.12
N LEU A 227 -12.44 4.59 15.82
CA LEU A 227 -11.24 5.31 15.40
C LEU A 227 -10.22 5.36 16.55
N ALA A 228 -9.04 4.80 16.32
CA ALA A 228 -7.94 4.79 17.28
C ALA A 228 -6.98 5.97 17.08
N VAL A 229 -6.61 6.23 15.81
CA VAL A 229 -5.68 7.29 15.41
C VAL A 229 -6.10 7.82 14.05
N GLN A 230 -5.90 9.12 13.85
CA GLN A 230 -5.99 9.77 12.54
C GLN A 230 -4.83 10.74 12.38
N LEU A 231 -4.17 10.69 11.25
CA LEU A 231 -3.18 11.67 10.80
C LEU A 231 -3.88 12.83 10.08
N PRO A 232 -3.27 14.01 10.05
CA PRO A 232 -3.81 15.14 9.31
C PRO A 232 -3.81 14.92 7.80
#